data_5c622e64c391ffe2a87204a2243acaf5
#
_entry.id   5c622e64c391ffe2a87204a2243acaf5
#
_cell.length_a   1.000
_cell.length_b   1.000
_cell.length_c   1.000
_cell.angle_alpha   90.00
_cell.angle_beta   90.00
_cell.angle_gamma   90.00
#
_symmetry.space_group_name_H-M   'P 1'
#
loop_
_entity.id
_entity.type
_entity.pdbx_description
1 polymer ?
#
loop_
_entity_poly.entity_id
_entity_poly.type
_entity_poly.pdbx_seq_one_letter_code
_entity_poly.pdbx_strand_id
1 'polypeptide(L)'
;SSCNSKKYLEDDQSFLMSNKIKIKSSYPIHNKSEIKESFLNYYRQPQTKYALFFPRHVFYYQYQEKLKAKPDHKKWDEERIIKNRPVIYDSLKAEQTSDDFEKYLQLRGYRSATVNYEAKTEKKVTKVLYQVNPGPRIFLDTILIIAEDSMLQEIVDKTKDNILIPPESA
;
A
#
# COMPACT_ATOMS: atom_id res chain seq x y z
N SER A 1 -0.71 36.07 -1.75
CA SER A 1 0.48 35.37 -1.26
C SER A 1 0.29 33.86 -1.46
N SER A 2 0.68 33.36 -2.60
CA SER A 2 0.63 31.92 -2.89
C SER A 2 1.59 31.20 -1.95
N CYS A 3 1.07 30.34 -1.07
CA CYS A 3 1.88 29.47 -0.22
C CYS A 3 2.69 28.50 -1.08
N ASN A 4 3.82 28.94 -1.56
CA ASN A 4 4.69 28.12 -2.39
C ASN A 4 5.58 27.22 -1.51
N SER A 5 4.97 26.14 -0.98
CA SER A 5 5.71 25.14 -0.18
C SER A 5 6.84 24.45 -0.95
N LYS A 6 6.84 24.55 -2.27
CA LYS A 6 7.88 23.97 -3.15
C LYS A 6 9.26 24.62 -2.96
N LYS A 7 9.32 25.83 -2.44
CA LYS A 7 10.60 26.51 -2.11
C LYS A 7 11.41 25.79 -1.01
N TYR A 8 10.76 24.90 -0.24
CA TYR A 8 11.43 24.15 0.83
C TYR A 8 11.97 22.79 0.37
N LEU A 9 11.77 22.45 -0.90
CA LEU A 9 12.27 21.21 -1.50
C LEU A 9 13.62 21.46 -2.17
N GLU A 10 14.53 20.52 -2.03
CA GLU A 10 15.75 20.43 -2.83
C GLU A 10 15.40 20.22 -4.31
N ASP A 11 16.37 20.38 -5.20
CA ASP A 11 16.10 20.39 -6.66
C ASP A 11 15.61 19.06 -7.19
N ASP A 12 16.06 17.96 -6.59
CA ASP A 12 15.69 16.58 -6.92
C ASP A 12 14.43 16.09 -6.17
N GLN A 13 13.91 16.86 -5.21
CA GLN A 13 12.78 16.48 -4.38
C GLN A 13 11.44 16.88 -4.98
N SER A 14 10.43 16.06 -4.69
CA SER A 14 9.03 16.35 -5.01
C SER A 14 8.09 15.83 -3.93
N PHE A 15 6.92 16.47 -3.77
CA PHE A 15 5.88 16.00 -2.86
C PHE A 15 5.11 14.83 -3.47
N LEU A 16 4.95 13.74 -2.72
CA LEU A 16 4.04 12.66 -3.08
C LEU A 16 2.59 13.08 -2.81
N MET A 17 1.84 13.39 -3.85
CA MET A 17 0.48 13.90 -3.74
C MET A 17 -0.60 12.84 -3.95
N SER A 18 -0.30 11.76 -4.66
CA SER A 18 -1.30 10.74 -4.98
C SER A 18 -0.66 9.38 -5.20
N ASN A 19 -1.27 8.35 -4.60
CA ASN A 19 -1.09 6.95 -4.95
C ASN A 19 -2.40 6.44 -5.54
N LYS A 20 -2.37 5.90 -6.75
CA LYS A 20 -3.53 5.31 -7.42
C LYS A 20 -3.25 3.86 -7.76
N ILE A 21 -4.27 3.02 -7.68
CA ILE A 21 -4.21 1.61 -8.05
C ILE A 21 -5.15 1.38 -9.23
N LYS A 22 -4.63 0.77 -10.29
CA LYS A 22 -5.40 0.32 -11.44
C LYS A 22 -5.23 -1.17 -11.60
N ILE A 23 -6.28 -1.93 -11.28
CA ILE A 23 -6.29 -3.37 -11.44
C ILE A 23 -6.87 -3.70 -12.83
N LYS A 24 -6.07 -4.35 -13.66
CA LYS A 24 -6.43 -4.90 -14.96
C LYS A 24 -6.26 -6.41 -14.91
N SER A 25 -7.25 -7.18 -15.34
CA SER A 25 -7.16 -8.63 -15.43
C SER A 25 -8.03 -9.11 -16.58
N SER A 26 -7.55 -10.14 -17.26
CA SER A 26 -8.31 -10.91 -18.26
C SER A 26 -9.16 -12.00 -17.61
N TYR A 27 -8.98 -12.22 -16.29
CA TYR A 27 -9.68 -13.24 -15.51
C TYR A 27 -10.62 -12.58 -14.49
N PRO A 28 -11.68 -13.28 -14.07
CA PRO A 28 -12.54 -12.80 -12.97
C PRO A 28 -11.71 -12.59 -11.72
N ILE A 29 -11.91 -11.46 -11.05
CA ILE A 29 -11.26 -11.15 -9.78
C ILE A 29 -12.32 -11.24 -8.70
N HIS A 30 -12.16 -12.19 -7.80
CA HIS A 30 -13.00 -12.28 -6.62
C HIS A 30 -12.63 -11.17 -5.61
N ASN A 31 -13.63 -10.50 -5.05
CA ASN A 31 -13.45 -9.46 -4.03
C ASN A 31 -12.46 -8.32 -4.40
N LYS A 32 -12.56 -7.78 -5.61
CA LYS A 32 -11.70 -6.69 -6.10
C LYS A 32 -11.66 -5.46 -5.18
N SER A 33 -12.77 -5.14 -4.51
CA SER A 33 -12.85 -4.05 -3.51
C SER A 33 -12.01 -4.36 -2.29
N GLU A 34 -12.12 -5.57 -1.74
CA GLU A 34 -11.34 -6.03 -0.60
C GLU A 34 -9.83 -5.98 -0.87
N ILE A 35 -9.40 -6.42 -2.07
CA ILE A 35 -7.99 -6.34 -2.49
C ILE A 35 -7.52 -4.87 -2.48
N LYS A 36 -8.32 -3.95 -3.02
CA LYS A 36 -7.96 -2.53 -3.01
C LYS A 36 -7.87 -1.93 -1.61
N GLU A 37 -8.79 -2.29 -0.72
CA GLU A 37 -8.78 -1.85 0.67
C GLU A 37 -7.56 -2.41 1.41
N SER A 38 -7.26 -3.70 1.22
CA SER A 38 -6.09 -4.33 1.81
C SER A 38 -4.80 -3.62 1.37
N PHE A 39 -4.69 -3.24 0.10
CA PHE A 39 -3.52 -2.53 -0.42
C PHE A 39 -3.25 -1.20 0.29
N LEU A 40 -4.25 -0.55 0.89
CA LEU A 40 -4.04 0.68 1.65
C LEU A 40 -3.08 0.50 2.83
N ASN A 41 -2.99 -0.73 3.37
CA ASN A 41 -2.12 -1.06 4.50
C ASN A 41 -0.67 -1.37 4.08
N TYR A 42 -0.43 -1.58 2.79
CA TYR A 42 0.88 -1.96 2.25
C TYR A 42 1.65 -0.80 1.63
N TYR A 43 1.08 0.42 1.57
CA TYR A 43 1.83 1.58 1.11
C TYR A 43 2.99 1.89 2.04
N ARG A 44 4.21 1.72 1.57
CA ARG A 44 5.44 2.13 2.29
C ARG A 44 5.52 3.64 2.46
N GLN A 45 4.81 4.36 1.61
CA GLN A 45 4.74 5.80 1.65
C GLN A 45 3.30 6.26 1.40
N PRO A 46 2.58 6.74 2.43
CA PRO A 46 1.23 7.26 2.26
C PRO A 46 1.26 8.57 1.46
N GLN A 47 0.22 8.81 0.68
CA GLN A 47 0.09 10.08 -0.04
C GLN A 47 -0.13 11.27 0.90
N THR A 48 0.21 12.45 0.46
CA THR A 48 -0.10 13.70 1.17
C THR A 48 -1.60 13.83 1.43
N LYS A 49 -1.97 14.09 2.67
CA LYS A 49 -3.37 14.36 3.06
C LYS A 49 -3.72 15.82 2.81
N TYR A 50 -5.00 16.07 2.57
CA TYR A 50 -5.54 17.41 2.39
C TYR A 50 -6.36 17.85 3.62
N ALA A 51 -6.38 19.17 3.84
CA ALA A 51 -7.32 19.83 4.73
C ALA A 51 -8.13 20.81 3.88
N LEU A 52 -9.40 20.49 3.62
CA LEU A 52 -10.22 21.15 2.59
C LEU A 52 -9.52 21.10 1.23
N PHE A 53 -9.11 22.23 0.68
CA PHE A 53 -8.47 22.34 -0.63
C PHE A 53 -6.94 22.42 -0.58
N PHE A 54 -6.35 22.47 0.64
CA PHE A 54 -4.92 22.67 0.81
C PHE A 54 -4.21 21.39 1.27
N PRO A 55 -3.05 21.04 0.65
CA PRO A 55 -2.20 19.99 1.18
C PRO A 55 -1.74 20.31 2.60
N ARG A 56 -1.82 19.36 3.51
CA ARG A 56 -1.51 19.58 4.93
C ARG A 56 -0.09 20.09 5.19
N HIS A 57 0.86 19.72 4.35
CA HIS A 57 2.24 20.17 4.49
C HIS A 57 2.40 21.70 4.35
N VAL A 58 1.46 22.39 3.72
CA VAL A 58 1.45 23.85 3.66
C VAL A 58 1.37 24.44 5.08
N PHE A 59 0.49 23.88 5.93
CA PHE A 59 0.36 24.30 7.32
C PHE A 59 1.61 23.99 8.15
N TYR A 60 2.28 22.85 7.85
CA TYR A 60 3.54 22.50 8.49
C TYR A 60 4.62 23.56 8.22
N TYR A 61 4.82 23.94 6.97
CA TYR A 61 5.81 24.96 6.63
C TYR A 61 5.45 26.35 7.18
N GLN A 62 4.17 26.75 7.16
CA GLN A 62 3.72 27.98 7.80
C GLN A 62 4.01 27.99 9.30
N TYR A 63 3.82 26.86 9.96
CA TYR A 63 4.13 26.71 11.37
C TYR A 63 5.64 26.85 11.62
N GLN A 64 6.49 26.21 10.81
CA GLN A 64 7.94 26.32 10.92
C GLN A 64 8.42 27.78 10.73
N GLU A 65 7.85 28.51 9.79
CA GLU A 65 8.18 29.93 9.59
C GLU A 65 7.78 30.79 10.82
N LYS A 66 6.62 30.51 11.40
CA LYS A 66 6.18 31.19 12.64
C LYS A 66 7.10 30.90 13.81
N LEU A 67 7.59 29.67 13.96
CA LEU A 67 8.54 29.31 15.02
C LEU A 67 9.88 30.00 14.84
N LYS A 68 10.36 30.16 13.60
CA LYS A 68 11.58 30.93 13.32
C LYS A 68 11.45 32.39 13.69
N ALA A 69 10.29 32.98 13.41
CA ALA A 69 10.02 34.38 13.71
C ALA A 69 9.75 34.66 15.20
N LYS A 70 9.13 33.68 15.89
CA LYS A 70 8.75 33.77 17.32
C LYS A 70 9.00 32.39 17.96
N PRO A 71 10.16 32.18 18.63
CA PRO A 71 10.46 30.89 19.27
C PRO A 71 9.46 30.47 20.34
N ASP A 72 8.80 31.43 21.00
CA ASP A 72 7.77 31.20 22.02
C ASP A 72 6.36 30.98 21.44
N HIS A 73 6.25 30.91 20.11
CA HIS A 73 4.96 30.61 19.48
C HIS A 73 4.44 29.26 19.99
N LYS A 74 3.12 29.19 20.26
CA LYS A 74 2.45 27.97 20.76
C LYS A 74 2.85 26.77 19.89
N LYS A 75 3.53 25.79 20.52
CA LYS A 75 4.00 24.57 19.84
C LYS A 75 2.82 23.66 19.51
N TRP A 76 2.89 23.02 18.35
CA TRP A 76 2.05 21.87 18.08
C TRP A 76 2.50 20.68 18.91
N ASP A 77 1.55 19.80 19.28
CA ASP A 77 1.84 18.48 19.77
C ASP A 77 2.45 17.59 18.68
N GLU A 78 3.03 16.47 19.07
CA GLU A 78 3.67 15.53 18.12
C GLU A 78 2.70 14.99 17.08
N GLU A 79 1.46 14.67 17.49
CA GLU A 79 0.43 14.17 16.59
C GLU A 79 0.14 15.16 15.46
N ARG A 80 0.01 16.43 15.82
CA ARG A 80 -0.25 17.50 14.85
C ARG A 80 0.92 17.75 13.91
N ILE A 81 2.16 17.61 14.40
CA ILE A 81 3.37 17.69 13.59
C ILE A 81 3.38 16.55 12.58
N ILE A 82 3.22 15.30 13.04
CA ILE A 82 3.22 14.10 12.18
C ILE A 82 2.11 14.19 11.13
N LYS A 83 0.91 14.56 11.53
CA LYS A 83 -0.27 14.67 10.65
C LYS A 83 -0.10 15.66 9.51
N ASN A 84 0.69 16.72 9.71
CA ASN A 84 0.90 17.78 8.73
C ASN A 84 2.28 17.71 8.04
N ARG A 85 3.12 16.76 8.41
CA ARG A 85 4.46 16.59 7.84
C ARG A 85 4.40 16.40 6.33
N PRO A 86 5.33 17.02 5.56
CA PRO A 86 5.43 16.79 4.14
C PRO A 86 5.80 15.34 3.83
N VAL A 87 5.21 14.80 2.77
CA VAL A 87 5.57 13.48 2.24
C VAL A 87 6.40 13.72 0.97
N ILE A 88 7.71 13.51 1.08
CA ILE A 88 8.63 13.60 -0.05
C ILE A 88 8.62 12.26 -0.80
N TYR A 89 8.48 12.32 -2.12
CA TYR A 89 8.49 11.10 -2.94
C TYR A 89 9.84 10.40 -2.86
N ASP A 90 9.78 9.08 -2.73
CA ASP A 90 10.92 8.18 -2.66
C ASP A 90 10.64 6.98 -3.59
N SER A 91 11.45 6.84 -4.63
CA SER A 91 11.28 5.79 -5.65
C SER A 91 11.46 4.38 -5.07
N LEU A 92 12.40 4.21 -4.13
CA LEU A 92 12.63 2.93 -3.48
C LEU A 92 11.40 2.45 -2.70
N LYS A 93 10.72 3.38 -2.02
CA LYS A 93 9.46 3.04 -1.32
C LYS A 93 8.31 2.73 -2.27
N ALA A 94 8.29 3.36 -3.45
CA ALA A 94 7.30 3.01 -4.48
C ALA A 94 7.54 1.60 -5.03
N GLU A 95 8.81 1.23 -5.29
CA GLU A 95 9.21 -0.11 -5.70
C GLU A 95 8.84 -1.15 -4.64
N GLN A 96 9.24 -0.93 -3.39
CA GLN A 96 8.87 -1.82 -2.26
C GLN A 96 7.36 -1.98 -2.10
N THR A 97 6.58 -0.94 -2.37
CA THR A 97 5.11 -1.02 -2.37
C THR A 97 4.60 -1.94 -3.48
N SER A 98 5.18 -1.86 -4.69
CA SER A 98 4.89 -2.78 -5.79
C SER A 98 5.14 -4.23 -5.40
N ASP A 99 6.30 -4.51 -4.81
CA ASP A 99 6.69 -5.85 -4.35
C ASP A 99 5.75 -6.37 -3.26
N ASP A 100 5.37 -5.52 -2.32
CA ASP A 100 4.45 -5.89 -1.25
C ASP A 100 3.04 -6.21 -1.80
N PHE A 101 2.55 -5.47 -2.80
CA PHE A 101 1.29 -5.75 -3.47
C PHE A 101 1.33 -7.09 -4.22
N GLU A 102 2.45 -7.37 -4.90
CA GLU A 102 2.64 -8.62 -5.62
C GLU A 102 2.66 -9.81 -4.66
N LYS A 103 3.45 -9.73 -3.58
CA LYS A 103 3.50 -10.77 -2.53
C LYS A 103 2.13 -11.00 -1.89
N TYR A 104 1.39 -9.93 -1.59
CA TYR A 104 0.04 -10.04 -1.05
C TYR A 104 -0.88 -10.85 -1.98
N LEU A 105 -0.85 -10.56 -3.29
CA LEU A 105 -1.65 -11.29 -4.27
C LEU A 105 -1.22 -12.75 -4.40
N GLN A 106 0.09 -13.02 -4.40
CA GLN A 106 0.62 -14.38 -4.45
C GLN A 106 0.17 -15.21 -3.25
N LEU A 107 0.12 -14.63 -2.06
CA LEU A 107 -0.42 -15.27 -0.84
C LEU A 107 -1.92 -15.53 -0.91
N ARG A 108 -2.66 -14.76 -1.72
CA ARG A 108 -4.10 -14.94 -1.98
C ARG A 108 -4.41 -15.89 -3.14
N GLY A 109 -3.39 -16.62 -3.64
CA GLY A 109 -3.53 -17.60 -4.71
C GLY A 109 -3.32 -17.06 -6.12
N TYR A 110 -3.06 -15.78 -6.29
CA TYR A 110 -2.73 -15.18 -7.60
C TYR A 110 -1.23 -15.33 -7.88
N ARG A 111 -0.78 -16.57 -8.14
CA ARG A 111 0.66 -16.93 -8.25
C ARG A 111 1.42 -16.18 -9.35
N SER A 112 0.74 -15.81 -10.43
CA SER A 112 1.30 -15.08 -11.58
C SER A 112 1.02 -13.57 -11.52
N ALA A 113 0.68 -13.05 -10.34
CA ALA A 113 0.46 -11.63 -10.16
C ALA A 113 1.71 -10.83 -10.51
N THR A 114 1.53 -9.72 -11.19
CA THR A 114 2.57 -8.74 -11.47
C THR A 114 2.08 -7.34 -11.11
N VAL A 115 2.96 -6.55 -10.51
CA VAL A 115 2.67 -5.17 -10.15
C VAL A 115 3.79 -4.28 -10.65
N ASN A 116 3.43 -3.28 -11.44
CA ASN A 116 4.35 -2.26 -11.90
C ASN A 116 3.89 -0.89 -11.40
N TYR A 117 4.79 0.05 -11.27
CA TYR A 117 4.41 1.42 -10.96
C TYR A 117 4.96 2.43 -11.98
N GLU A 118 4.24 3.51 -12.12
CA GLU A 118 4.62 4.67 -12.93
C GLU A 118 4.52 5.92 -12.07
N ALA A 119 5.62 6.65 -11.94
CA ALA A 119 5.67 7.92 -11.22
C ALA A 119 5.80 9.08 -12.21
N LYS A 120 4.85 10.02 -12.14
CA LYS A 120 4.88 11.26 -12.92
C LYS A 120 5.13 12.43 -12.00
N THR A 121 6.24 13.13 -12.26
CA THR A 121 6.62 14.33 -11.52
C THR A 121 6.49 15.56 -12.41
N GLU A 122 5.65 16.50 -11.97
CA GLU A 122 5.47 17.80 -12.63
C GLU A 122 5.53 18.90 -11.59
N LYS A 123 6.36 19.92 -11.82
CA LYS A 123 6.47 21.10 -10.95
C LYS A 123 6.66 20.73 -9.46
N LYS A 124 7.57 19.79 -9.16
CA LYS A 124 7.85 19.26 -7.81
C LYS A 124 6.65 18.57 -7.13
N VAL A 125 5.77 17.98 -7.91
CA VAL A 125 4.63 17.18 -7.46
C VAL A 125 4.66 15.82 -8.15
N THR A 126 4.70 14.74 -7.38
CA THR A 126 4.69 13.37 -7.89
C THR A 126 3.35 12.69 -7.64
N LYS A 127 2.87 12.00 -8.66
CA LYS A 127 1.70 11.10 -8.60
C LYS A 127 2.18 9.71 -9.03
N VAL A 128 1.87 8.70 -8.23
CA VAL A 128 2.24 7.32 -8.51
C VAL A 128 0.99 6.54 -8.91
N LEU A 129 1.09 5.76 -9.98
CA LEU A 129 0.09 4.82 -10.45
C LEU A 129 0.65 3.42 -10.38
N TYR A 130 0.08 2.57 -9.53
CA TYR A 130 0.37 1.14 -9.45
C TYR A 130 -0.55 0.40 -10.41
N GLN A 131 0.03 -0.30 -11.37
CA GLN A 131 -0.68 -1.12 -12.35
C GLN A 131 -0.58 -2.58 -11.93
N VAL A 132 -1.71 -3.13 -11.51
CA VAL A 132 -1.82 -4.48 -10.93
C VAL A 132 -2.47 -5.41 -11.95
N ASN A 133 -1.79 -6.50 -12.26
CA ASN A 133 -2.32 -7.61 -13.05
C ASN A 133 -2.28 -8.88 -12.18
N PRO A 134 -3.39 -9.31 -11.57
CA PRO A 134 -3.40 -10.48 -10.69
C PRO A 134 -3.13 -11.80 -11.42
N GLY A 135 -3.52 -11.92 -12.70
CA GLY A 135 -3.53 -13.18 -13.41
C GLY A 135 -4.67 -14.11 -12.91
N PRO A 136 -4.61 -15.41 -13.27
CA PRO A 136 -5.58 -16.41 -12.79
C PRO A 136 -5.33 -16.73 -11.31
N ARG A 137 -6.41 -16.98 -10.56
CA ARG A 137 -6.32 -17.45 -9.19
C ARG A 137 -6.22 -18.97 -9.18
N ILE A 138 -5.32 -19.51 -8.36
CA ILE A 138 -5.17 -20.95 -8.12
C ILE A 138 -5.90 -21.28 -6.83
N PHE A 139 -6.76 -22.27 -6.89
CA PHE A 139 -7.50 -22.83 -5.76
C PHE A 139 -6.92 -24.18 -5.40
N LEU A 140 -6.92 -24.54 -4.12
CA LEU A 140 -6.71 -25.90 -3.68
C LEU A 140 -8.04 -26.65 -3.80
N ASP A 141 -8.11 -27.61 -4.71
CA ASP A 141 -9.31 -28.43 -4.92
C ASP A 141 -9.29 -29.67 -4.03
N THR A 142 -8.15 -30.37 -4.00
CA THR A 142 -8.02 -31.63 -3.27
C THR A 142 -6.68 -31.71 -2.56
N ILE A 143 -6.69 -32.18 -1.31
CA ILE A 143 -5.48 -32.57 -0.57
C ILE A 143 -5.56 -34.05 -0.32
N LEU A 144 -4.60 -34.80 -0.89
CA LEU A 144 -4.43 -36.22 -0.66
C LEU A 144 -3.25 -36.42 0.31
N ILE A 145 -3.53 -36.97 1.48
CA ILE A 145 -2.51 -37.33 2.46
C ILE A 145 -2.36 -38.85 2.41
N ILE A 146 -1.17 -39.30 2.04
CA ILE A 146 -0.84 -40.74 1.97
C ILE A 146 0.27 -41.00 2.98
N ALA A 147 0.04 -41.89 3.92
CA ALA A 147 1.07 -42.38 4.82
C ALA A 147 1.57 -43.77 4.33
N GLU A 148 2.88 -43.98 4.33
CA GLU A 148 3.48 -45.25 3.93
C GLU A 148 3.28 -46.35 4.99
N ASP A 149 3.09 -45.96 6.24
CA ASP A 149 2.83 -46.83 7.38
C ASP A 149 1.33 -46.94 7.65
N SER A 150 0.84 -48.19 7.81
CA SER A 150 -0.59 -48.47 8.02
C SER A 150 -1.14 -47.86 9.31
N MET A 151 -0.32 -47.77 10.37
CA MET A 151 -0.73 -47.15 11.64
C MET A 151 -0.84 -45.64 11.50
N LEU A 152 0.07 -45.01 10.75
CA LEU A 152 0.00 -43.56 10.43
C LEU A 152 -1.19 -43.27 9.50
N GLN A 153 -1.49 -44.17 8.55
CA GLN A 153 -2.65 -44.00 7.66
C GLN A 153 -3.96 -44.04 8.44
N GLU A 154 -4.08 -44.90 9.44
CA GLU A 154 -5.27 -44.96 10.31
C GLU A 154 -5.45 -43.64 11.11
N ILE A 155 -4.35 -43.04 11.57
CA ILE A 155 -4.37 -41.72 12.25
C ILE A 155 -4.80 -40.61 11.28
N VAL A 156 -4.25 -40.62 10.05
CA VAL A 156 -4.63 -39.65 9.01
C VAL A 156 -6.12 -39.79 8.67
N ASP A 157 -6.65 -41.00 8.54
CA ASP A 157 -8.06 -41.21 8.22
C ASP A 157 -9.00 -40.78 9.35
N LYS A 158 -8.59 -40.95 10.60
CA LYS A 158 -9.34 -40.45 11.80
C LYS A 158 -9.30 -38.94 11.96
N THR A 159 -8.28 -38.28 11.42
CA THR A 159 -8.08 -36.83 11.56
C THR A 159 -8.47 -36.01 10.33
N LYS A 160 -8.84 -36.65 9.23
CA LYS A 160 -9.27 -35.99 7.98
C LYS A 160 -10.31 -34.89 8.19
N ASP A 161 -11.30 -35.16 9.03
CA ASP A 161 -12.40 -34.22 9.33
C ASP A 161 -11.94 -33.01 10.18
N ASN A 162 -10.76 -33.09 10.80
CA ASN A 162 -10.18 -32.03 11.63
C ASN A 162 -9.13 -31.18 10.88
N ILE A 163 -8.84 -31.48 9.61
CA ILE A 163 -7.98 -30.65 8.79
C ILE A 163 -8.75 -29.36 8.45
N LEU A 164 -8.44 -28.30 9.19
CA LEU A 164 -9.00 -26.96 9.03
C LEU A 164 -8.49 -26.29 7.74
N ILE A 165 -8.90 -26.81 6.59
CA ILE A 165 -8.88 -26.06 5.34
C ILE A 165 -10.35 -25.72 5.09
N PRO A 166 -10.76 -24.47 5.35
CA PRO A 166 -12.14 -24.09 5.12
C PRO A 166 -12.46 -24.32 3.63
N PRO A 167 -13.56 -25.02 3.28
CA PRO A 167 -14.04 -25.02 1.91
C PRO A 167 -14.26 -23.56 1.51
N GLU A 168 -13.63 -23.12 0.43
CA GLU A 168 -13.94 -21.79 -0.09
C GLU A 168 -15.44 -21.75 -0.41
N SER A 169 -16.14 -20.85 0.27
CA SER A 169 -17.50 -20.50 -0.10
C SER A 169 -17.49 -19.99 -1.53
N ALA A 170 -18.17 -20.72 -2.40
CA ALA A 170 -18.39 -20.38 -3.80
C ALA A 170 -19.03 -19.00 -3.98
#